data_2c6d80cd5ec18a73b51fcdcd972b9a80
#
_entry.id   2c6d80cd5ec18a73b51fcdcd972b9a80
#
_cell.length_a   1.000
_cell.length_b   1.000
_cell.length_c   1.000
_cell.angle_alpha   90.00
_cell.angle_beta   90.00
_cell.angle_gamma   90.00
#
_symmetry.space_group_name_H-M   'P 1'
#
loop_
_entity.id
_entity.type
_entity.pdbx_description
1 polymer ?
#
loop_
_entity_poly.entity_id
_entity_poly.type
_entity_poly.pdbx_seq_one_letter_code
_entity_poly.pdbx_strand_id
1 'polypeptide(L)'
;RANPDAPLGTRTETKNVNSFKAIEKTVTFEIRRQAKILSEGGKVIQETRHWHEDTATTSSGREKSDAEDYRYFPEPDLVPVAPAKEWVEQLRANLPELPVARRRRLREEYGFSDMEMRDVVNADALDIIEATVEAGAAPQAARKWWMGEISRIAKEKNLDLTEVSATPADVAQLQDLVDQGKLNDKVARKVIAGVLDGEGNPAEVMQARGLEIVRDTAALQAAVAQVIADNPKVVEQIKAGKVKAIGALMGGVMRATKGQADAGGDSGDDPQANQRLSRQCY
;
A
#
# COMPACT_ATOMS: atom_id res chain seq x y z
N ARG A 1 -18.37 -28.48 18.70
CA ARG A 1 -19.00 -29.62 17.97
C ARG A 1 -17.90 -30.49 17.34
N ALA A 2 -18.08 -31.81 17.47
CA ALA A 2 -17.10 -32.78 16.93
C ALA A 2 -17.12 -32.84 15.39
N ASN A 3 -18.26 -32.53 14.75
CA ASN A 3 -18.40 -32.40 13.30
C ASN A 3 -18.65 -30.93 12.93
N PRO A 4 -17.82 -30.31 12.06
CA PRO A 4 -18.02 -28.94 11.59
C PRO A 4 -19.40 -28.68 10.96
N ASP A 5 -19.98 -29.69 10.31
CA ASP A 5 -21.28 -29.61 9.61
C ASP A 5 -22.48 -29.84 10.54
N ALA A 6 -22.26 -30.25 11.81
CA ALA A 6 -23.34 -30.42 12.74
C ALA A 6 -23.98 -29.06 13.09
N PRO A 7 -25.30 -29.01 13.35
CA PRO A 7 -25.98 -27.79 13.76
C PRO A 7 -25.39 -27.25 15.08
N LEU A 8 -25.44 -25.94 15.24
CA LEU A 8 -25.01 -25.28 16.46
C LEU A 8 -25.94 -25.71 17.62
N GLY A 9 -25.36 -25.89 18.80
CA GLY A 9 -26.13 -26.09 20.04
C GLY A 9 -26.78 -24.79 20.53
N THR A 10 -27.43 -24.89 21.72
CA THR A 10 -28.06 -23.75 22.39
C THR A 10 -26.99 -22.69 22.73
N ARG A 11 -27.25 -21.46 22.36
CA ARG A 11 -26.36 -20.33 22.61
C ARG A 11 -26.47 -19.85 24.05
N THR A 12 -25.33 -19.66 24.71
CA THR A 12 -25.24 -18.93 25.99
C THR A 12 -24.36 -17.69 25.76
N GLU A 13 -24.66 -16.61 26.47
CA GLU A 13 -23.87 -15.39 26.45
C GLU A 13 -23.19 -15.22 27.81
N THR A 14 -21.86 -15.02 27.81
CA THR A 14 -21.14 -14.74 29.05
C THR A 14 -20.70 -13.29 29.06
N LYS A 15 -21.03 -12.58 30.14
CA LYS A 15 -20.69 -11.18 30.41
C LYS A 15 -19.60 -11.06 31.48
N ASN A 16 -19.08 -9.83 31.65
CA ASN A 16 -18.05 -9.50 32.63
C ASN A 16 -16.70 -10.17 32.36
N VAL A 17 -16.34 -10.29 31.10
CA VAL A 17 -15.06 -10.89 30.68
C VAL A 17 -14.14 -9.75 30.21
N ASN A 18 -13.19 -9.34 31.07
CA ASN A 18 -12.46 -8.08 30.95
C ASN A 18 -11.00 -8.25 30.47
N SER A 19 -10.56 -9.45 30.11
CA SER A 19 -9.21 -9.70 29.63
C SER A 19 -9.17 -10.90 28.69
N PHE A 20 -8.15 -10.99 27.82
CA PHE A 20 -7.92 -12.16 26.97
C PHE A 20 -7.77 -13.45 27.77
N LYS A 21 -7.10 -13.38 28.93
CA LYS A 21 -6.96 -14.53 29.84
C LYS A 21 -8.29 -14.95 30.47
N ALA A 22 -9.14 -13.98 30.75
CA ALA A 22 -10.50 -14.25 31.22
C ALA A 22 -11.36 -14.92 30.15
N ILE A 23 -11.21 -14.51 28.86
CA ILE A 23 -11.89 -15.16 27.73
C ILE A 23 -11.50 -16.64 27.66
N GLU A 24 -10.21 -16.96 27.67
CA GLU A 24 -9.72 -18.34 27.63
C GLU A 24 -10.28 -19.20 28.77
N LYS A 25 -10.21 -18.70 29.99
CA LYS A 25 -10.73 -19.40 31.18
C LYS A 25 -12.24 -19.60 31.12
N THR A 26 -12.97 -18.55 30.69
CA THR A 26 -14.43 -18.59 30.54
C THR A 26 -14.86 -19.65 29.53
N VAL A 27 -14.24 -19.66 28.35
CA VAL A 27 -14.53 -20.66 27.31
C VAL A 27 -14.24 -22.07 27.82
N THR A 28 -13.10 -22.26 28.47
CA THR A 28 -12.72 -23.55 29.04
C THR A 28 -13.71 -24.03 30.12
N PHE A 29 -14.14 -23.12 30.98
CA PHE A 29 -15.15 -23.43 32.02
C PHE A 29 -16.50 -23.79 31.41
N GLU A 30 -16.99 -22.98 30.45
CA GLU A 30 -18.29 -23.20 29.80
C GLU A 30 -18.34 -24.50 29.00
N ILE A 31 -17.26 -24.85 28.30
CA ILE A 31 -17.16 -26.15 27.60
C ILE A 31 -17.36 -27.30 28.58
N ARG A 32 -16.68 -27.27 29.74
CA ARG A 32 -16.79 -28.32 30.77
C ARG A 32 -18.17 -28.36 31.36
N ARG A 33 -18.73 -27.19 31.70
CA ARG A 33 -20.08 -27.08 32.29
C ARG A 33 -21.14 -27.65 31.34
N GLN A 34 -21.14 -27.21 30.09
CA GLN A 34 -22.14 -27.64 29.12
C GLN A 34 -21.97 -29.13 28.76
N ALA A 35 -20.75 -29.63 28.63
CA ALA A 35 -20.47 -31.03 28.39
C ALA A 35 -21.01 -31.89 29.57
N LYS A 36 -20.85 -31.46 30.82
CA LYS A 36 -21.39 -32.16 31.99
C LYS A 36 -22.92 -32.24 31.95
N ILE A 37 -23.60 -31.11 31.72
CA ILE A 37 -25.06 -31.07 31.62
C ILE A 37 -25.57 -32.06 30.56
N LEU A 38 -24.93 -32.04 29.37
CA LEU A 38 -25.36 -32.91 28.25
C LEU A 38 -25.07 -34.39 28.55
N SER A 39 -23.94 -34.72 29.20
CA SER A 39 -23.58 -36.09 29.57
C SER A 39 -24.51 -36.67 30.63
N GLU A 40 -25.11 -35.83 31.50
CA GLU A 40 -26.10 -36.21 32.51
C GLU A 40 -27.52 -36.24 31.95
N GLY A 41 -27.70 -36.10 30.63
CA GLY A 41 -29.00 -36.10 29.94
C GLY A 41 -29.81 -34.81 30.07
N GLY A 42 -29.22 -33.78 30.62
CA GLY A 42 -29.81 -32.43 30.73
C GLY A 42 -29.78 -31.66 29.42
N LYS A 43 -30.33 -30.44 29.46
CA LYS A 43 -30.32 -29.50 28.29
C LYS A 43 -29.66 -28.19 28.71
N VAL A 44 -28.84 -27.69 27.83
CA VAL A 44 -28.33 -26.31 27.95
C VAL A 44 -29.46 -25.35 27.63
N ILE A 45 -29.73 -24.40 28.51
CA ILE A 45 -30.73 -23.34 28.30
C ILE A 45 -30.09 -22.07 27.72
N GLN A 46 -30.85 -21.30 26.96
CA GLN A 46 -30.40 -20.01 26.46
C GLN A 46 -30.49 -18.98 27.57
N GLU A 47 -29.31 -18.62 28.11
CA GLU A 47 -29.22 -17.70 29.25
C GLU A 47 -28.05 -16.74 29.10
N THR A 48 -28.08 -15.60 29.80
CA THR A 48 -26.92 -14.79 30.09
C THR A 48 -26.24 -15.33 31.34
N ARG A 49 -24.93 -15.49 31.29
CA ARG A 49 -24.08 -15.87 32.41
C ARG A 49 -23.10 -14.74 32.74
N HIS A 50 -22.65 -14.72 34.00
CA HIS A 50 -21.67 -13.74 34.48
C HIS A 50 -20.40 -14.46 34.90
N TRP A 51 -19.26 -14.02 34.35
CA TRP A 51 -17.95 -14.52 34.73
C TRP A 51 -17.49 -13.90 36.05
N HIS A 52 -16.96 -14.72 36.93
CA HIS A 52 -16.35 -14.34 38.20
C HIS A 52 -14.86 -14.68 38.15
N GLU A 53 -14.02 -13.64 38.14
CA GLU A 53 -12.56 -13.82 37.98
C GLU A 53 -11.93 -14.45 39.23
N ASP A 54 -12.45 -14.13 40.40
CA ASP A 54 -12.01 -14.63 41.71
C ASP A 54 -12.18 -16.14 41.86
N THR A 55 -13.33 -16.66 41.44
CA THR A 55 -13.68 -18.09 41.55
C THR A 55 -13.39 -18.85 40.24
N ALA A 56 -13.07 -18.18 39.17
CA ALA A 56 -12.91 -18.74 37.83
C ALA A 56 -14.13 -19.58 37.39
N THR A 57 -15.34 -19.10 37.66
CA THR A 57 -16.61 -19.77 37.35
C THR A 57 -17.57 -18.80 36.66
N THR A 58 -18.66 -19.35 36.11
CA THR A 58 -19.80 -18.55 35.68
C THR A 58 -21.02 -18.83 36.52
N SER A 59 -21.81 -17.79 36.81
CA SER A 59 -23.15 -17.93 37.41
C SER A 59 -24.23 -17.65 36.36
N SER A 60 -25.41 -18.30 36.57
CA SER A 60 -26.59 -18.00 35.78
C SER A 60 -27.05 -16.56 36.05
N GLY A 61 -27.36 -15.83 34.99
CA GLY A 61 -28.05 -14.57 35.05
C GLY A 61 -29.50 -14.71 34.56
N ARG A 62 -29.97 -13.69 33.83
CA ARG A 62 -31.31 -13.72 33.26
C ARG A 62 -31.40 -14.75 32.14
N GLU A 63 -32.43 -15.58 32.14
CA GLU A 63 -32.81 -16.39 31.00
C GLU A 63 -33.19 -15.45 29.83
N LYS A 64 -32.69 -15.77 28.63
CA LYS A 64 -33.12 -15.09 27.42
C LYS A 64 -34.35 -15.81 26.91
N SER A 65 -35.48 -15.25 27.23
CA SER A 65 -36.76 -15.69 26.68
C SER A 65 -36.89 -15.24 25.19
N ASP A 66 -37.93 -15.70 24.55
CA ASP A 66 -38.21 -15.56 23.13
C ASP A 66 -38.37 -14.11 22.64
N ALA A 67 -38.67 -13.94 21.37
CA ALA A 67 -38.79 -12.66 20.68
C ALA A 67 -39.71 -11.63 21.39
N GLU A 68 -40.68 -12.11 22.14
CA GLU A 68 -41.63 -11.28 22.88
C GLU A 68 -40.96 -10.43 23.98
N ASP A 69 -39.93 -10.96 24.64
CA ASP A 69 -39.18 -10.23 25.68
C ASP A 69 -38.41 -9.02 25.11
N TYR A 70 -38.06 -9.07 23.83
CA TYR A 70 -37.42 -7.97 23.10
C TYR A 70 -38.45 -7.06 22.39
N ARG A 71 -39.75 -7.29 22.56
CA ARG A 71 -40.81 -6.55 21.91
C ARG A 71 -40.73 -6.57 20.38
N TYR A 72 -40.34 -7.70 19.77
CA TYR A 72 -40.35 -7.91 18.33
C TYR A 72 -41.75 -8.18 17.81
N PHE A 73 -42.68 -7.27 18.08
CA PHE A 73 -44.03 -7.26 17.56
C PHE A 73 -44.24 -5.97 16.76
N PRO A 74 -45.11 -5.96 15.76
CA PRO A 74 -45.44 -4.74 15.03
C PRO A 74 -45.92 -3.63 15.96
N GLU A 75 -45.33 -2.45 15.82
CA GLU A 75 -45.81 -1.29 16.57
C GLU A 75 -47.14 -0.83 16.00
N PRO A 76 -48.24 -0.77 16.79
CA PRO A 76 -49.56 -0.48 16.27
C PRO A 76 -49.70 0.94 15.68
N ASP A 77 -48.84 1.86 16.12
CA ASP A 77 -48.87 3.26 15.63
C ASP A 77 -48.03 3.46 14.35
N LEU A 78 -47.32 2.41 13.88
CA LEU A 78 -46.53 2.49 12.66
C LEU A 78 -47.18 1.70 11.53
N VAL A 79 -47.38 2.37 10.41
CA VAL A 79 -47.84 1.69 9.19
C VAL A 79 -46.73 0.86 8.58
N PRO A 80 -47.04 -0.31 7.96
CA PRO A 80 -46.06 -1.10 7.27
C PRO A 80 -45.30 -0.34 6.20
N VAL A 81 -43.98 -0.42 6.19
CA VAL A 81 -43.15 0.15 5.14
C VAL A 81 -43.10 -0.83 3.98
N ALA A 82 -43.67 -0.46 2.85
CA ALA A 82 -43.72 -1.26 1.62
C ALA A 82 -43.15 -0.47 0.44
N PRO A 83 -41.79 -0.41 0.31
CA PRO A 83 -41.16 0.30 -0.79
C PRO A 83 -41.53 -0.36 -2.13
N ALA A 84 -41.76 0.47 -3.14
CA ALA A 84 -42.02 -0.02 -4.51
C ALA A 84 -40.80 -0.83 -5.01
N LYS A 85 -41.07 -1.93 -5.71
CA LYS A 85 -40.03 -2.81 -6.25
C LYS A 85 -39.07 -2.05 -7.17
N GLU A 86 -39.61 -1.17 -7.99
CA GLU A 86 -38.86 -0.33 -8.93
C GLU A 86 -37.84 0.57 -8.21
N TRP A 87 -38.24 1.13 -7.07
CA TRP A 87 -37.35 1.94 -6.25
C TRP A 87 -36.23 1.11 -5.62
N VAL A 88 -36.54 -0.09 -5.12
CA VAL A 88 -35.54 -1.03 -4.59
C VAL A 88 -34.53 -1.44 -5.66
N GLU A 89 -34.99 -1.70 -6.90
CA GLU A 89 -34.10 -2.04 -8.00
C GLU A 89 -33.24 -0.84 -8.44
N GLN A 90 -33.79 0.37 -8.43
CA GLN A 90 -33.00 1.58 -8.69
C GLN A 90 -31.91 1.78 -7.64
N LEU A 91 -32.21 1.59 -6.35
CA LEU A 91 -31.20 1.65 -5.29
C LEU A 91 -30.14 0.58 -5.49
N ARG A 92 -30.54 -0.64 -5.81
CA ARG A 92 -29.60 -1.76 -6.05
C ARG A 92 -28.66 -1.48 -7.22
N ALA A 93 -29.20 -0.91 -8.32
CA ALA A 93 -28.42 -0.55 -9.49
C ALA A 93 -27.42 0.59 -9.23
N ASN A 94 -27.73 1.46 -8.26
CA ASN A 94 -26.90 2.61 -7.89
C ASN A 94 -26.01 2.34 -6.67
N LEU A 95 -26.01 1.12 -6.12
CA LEU A 95 -25.12 0.79 -5.02
C LEU A 95 -23.66 0.87 -5.49
N PRO A 96 -22.79 1.56 -4.75
CA PRO A 96 -21.37 1.57 -5.04
C PRO A 96 -20.80 0.15 -4.89
N GLU A 97 -19.71 -0.12 -5.57
CA GLU A 97 -18.98 -1.37 -5.41
C GLU A 97 -18.59 -1.56 -3.94
N LEU A 98 -18.87 -2.76 -3.41
CA LEU A 98 -18.53 -3.06 -2.02
C LEU A 98 -17.01 -3.04 -1.80
N PRO A 99 -16.51 -2.53 -0.67
CA PRO A 99 -15.07 -2.41 -0.40
C PRO A 99 -14.30 -3.73 -0.55
N VAL A 100 -14.92 -4.86 -0.20
CA VAL A 100 -14.30 -6.19 -0.35
C VAL A 100 -14.19 -6.59 -1.83
N ALA A 101 -15.24 -6.32 -2.63
CA ALA A 101 -15.25 -6.61 -4.07
C ALA A 101 -14.23 -5.71 -4.78
N ARG A 102 -14.21 -4.42 -4.48
CA ARG A 102 -13.27 -3.45 -5.04
C ARG A 102 -11.81 -3.86 -4.76
N ARG A 103 -11.48 -4.20 -3.51
CA ARG A 103 -10.13 -4.64 -3.16
C ARG A 103 -9.71 -5.90 -3.92
N ARG A 104 -10.63 -6.86 -4.11
CA ARG A 104 -10.36 -8.07 -4.88
C ARG A 104 -10.10 -7.72 -6.34
N ARG A 105 -10.98 -6.94 -6.96
CA ARG A 105 -10.86 -6.49 -8.35
C ARG A 105 -9.54 -5.76 -8.58
N LEU A 106 -9.24 -4.72 -7.79
CA LEU A 106 -8.02 -3.93 -7.96
C LEU A 106 -6.75 -4.75 -7.69
N ARG A 107 -6.79 -5.69 -6.74
CA ARG A 107 -5.66 -6.60 -6.54
C ARG A 107 -5.38 -7.44 -7.79
N GLU A 108 -6.42 -7.98 -8.40
CA GLU A 108 -6.31 -8.81 -9.62
C GLU A 108 -5.90 -7.98 -10.84
N GLU A 109 -6.54 -6.84 -11.06
CA GLU A 109 -6.26 -5.93 -12.18
C GLU A 109 -4.85 -5.32 -12.11
N TYR A 110 -4.41 -4.94 -10.91
CA TYR A 110 -3.13 -4.25 -10.70
C TYR A 110 -1.97 -5.22 -10.43
N GLY A 111 -2.25 -6.50 -10.24
CA GLY A 111 -1.25 -7.51 -9.94
C GLY A 111 -0.57 -7.30 -8.58
N PHE A 112 -1.27 -6.72 -7.61
CA PHE A 112 -0.74 -6.54 -6.26
C PHE A 112 -0.80 -7.85 -5.47
N SER A 113 0.25 -8.11 -4.70
CA SER A 113 0.26 -9.16 -3.69
C SER A 113 -0.71 -8.82 -2.54
N ASP A 114 -1.09 -9.81 -1.73
CA ASP A 114 -1.94 -9.60 -0.55
C ASP A 114 -1.32 -8.60 0.45
N MET A 115 0.01 -8.60 0.56
CA MET A 115 0.73 -7.67 1.42
C MET A 115 0.66 -6.25 0.87
N GLU A 116 0.94 -6.06 -0.40
CA GLU A 116 0.88 -4.76 -1.06
C GLU A 116 -0.51 -4.15 -1.00
N MET A 117 -1.56 -4.96 -1.28
CA MET A 117 -2.94 -4.49 -1.18
C MET A 117 -3.30 -4.08 0.25
N ARG A 118 -2.88 -4.87 1.25
CA ARG A 118 -3.08 -4.53 2.66
C ARG A 118 -2.39 -3.23 3.05
N ASP A 119 -1.15 -3.03 2.60
CA ASP A 119 -0.39 -1.82 2.89
C ASP A 119 -1.05 -0.58 2.27
N VAL A 120 -1.52 -0.68 1.03
CA VAL A 120 -2.27 0.38 0.33
C VAL A 120 -3.57 0.72 1.07
N VAL A 121 -4.33 -0.29 1.50
CA VAL A 121 -5.58 -0.07 2.25
C VAL A 121 -5.32 0.55 3.62
N ASN A 122 -4.28 0.09 4.33
CA ASN A 122 -3.93 0.62 5.65
C ASN A 122 -3.43 2.07 5.60
N ALA A 123 -2.88 2.50 4.47
CA ALA A 123 -2.43 3.87 4.23
C ALA A 123 -3.55 4.78 3.68
N ASP A 124 -4.77 4.28 3.53
CA ASP A 124 -5.90 4.96 2.87
C ASP A 124 -5.56 5.48 1.45
N ALA A 125 -4.68 4.74 0.75
CA ALA A 125 -4.12 5.15 -0.53
C ALA A 125 -4.84 4.53 -1.75
N LEU A 126 -5.90 3.75 -1.55
CA LEU A 126 -6.53 2.99 -2.63
C LEU A 126 -7.15 3.91 -3.68
N ASP A 127 -7.88 4.95 -3.24
CA ASP A 127 -8.56 5.89 -4.13
C ASP A 127 -7.55 6.70 -4.96
N ILE A 128 -6.49 7.15 -4.32
CA ILE A 128 -5.48 7.98 -4.97
C ILE A 128 -4.63 7.17 -5.96
N ILE A 129 -4.37 5.89 -5.67
CA ILE A 129 -3.67 4.98 -6.58
C ILE A 129 -4.56 4.65 -7.79
N GLU A 130 -5.85 4.34 -7.57
CA GLU A 130 -6.80 4.08 -8.64
C GLU A 130 -6.91 5.30 -9.56
N ALA A 131 -7.10 6.50 -9.02
CA ALA A 131 -7.11 7.74 -9.79
C ALA A 131 -5.80 8.01 -10.55
N THR A 132 -4.65 7.61 -10.01
CA THR A 132 -3.36 7.75 -10.70
C THR A 132 -3.24 6.78 -11.88
N VAL A 133 -3.79 5.58 -11.74
CA VAL A 133 -3.85 4.61 -12.85
C VAL A 133 -4.82 5.09 -13.93
N GLU A 134 -5.97 5.64 -13.55
CA GLU A 134 -6.92 6.27 -14.49
C GLU A 134 -6.29 7.46 -15.23
N ALA A 135 -5.37 8.19 -14.59
CA ALA A 135 -4.59 9.25 -15.19
C ALA A 135 -3.46 8.75 -16.12
N GLY A 136 -3.27 7.42 -16.26
CA GLY A 136 -2.39 6.79 -17.23
C GLY A 136 -1.11 6.15 -16.67
N ALA A 137 -0.88 6.17 -15.37
CA ALA A 137 0.28 5.49 -14.78
C ALA A 137 0.07 3.97 -14.69
N ALA A 138 1.14 3.20 -14.83
CA ALA A 138 1.09 1.77 -14.50
C ALA A 138 0.83 1.57 -12.99
N PRO A 139 0.03 0.57 -12.59
CA PRO A 139 -0.35 0.37 -11.19
C PRO A 139 0.82 0.25 -10.21
N GLN A 140 1.87 -0.48 -10.59
CA GLN A 140 3.06 -0.63 -9.75
C GLN A 140 3.85 0.68 -9.62
N ALA A 141 3.86 1.51 -10.66
CA ALA A 141 4.49 2.83 -10.62
C ALA A 141 3.70 3.80 -9.72
N ALA A 142 2.37 3.83 -9.86
CA ALA A 142 1.51 4.62 -8.98
C ALA A 142 1.75 4.24 -7.51
N ARG A 143 1.71 2.94 -7.19
CA ARG A 143 2.01 2.44 -5.85
C ARG A 143 3.43 2.83 -5.39
N LYS A 144 4.46 2.67 -6.24
CA LYS A 144 5.85 3.02 -5.92
C LYS A 144 5.97 4.48 -5.47
N TRP A 145 5.34 5.41 -6.16
CA TRP A 145 5.41 6.84 -5.84
C TRP A 145 4.61 7.17 -4.58
N TRP A 146 3.34 6.76 -4.49
CA TRP A 146 2.48 7.08 -3.35
C TRP A 146 2.93 6.43 -2.06
N MET A 147 3.26 5.14 -2.09
CA MET A 147 3.68 4.39 -0.89
C MET A 147 5.16 4.58 -0.54
N GLY A 148 5.95 5.13 -1.46
CA GLY A 148 7.38 5.39 -1.28
C GLY A 148 7.68 6.83 -0.94
N GLU A 149 8.15 7.59 -1.93
CA GLU A 149 8.69 8.94 -1.74
C GLU A 149 7.65 9.94 -1.24
N ILE A 150 6.42 9.91 -1.77
CA ILE A 150 5.36 10.83 -1.34
C ILE A 150 4.97 10.54 0.10
N SER A 151 4.76 9.27 0.48
CA SER A 151 4.45 8.90 1.86
C SER A 151 5.57 9.28 2.84
N ARG A 152 6.84 9.19 2.42
CA ARG A 152 7.98 9.63 3.23
C ARG A 152 7.91 11.12 3.51
N ILE A 153 7.73 11.94 2.46
CA ILE A 153 7.65 13.40 2.58
C ILE A 153 6.40 13.83 3.36
N ALA A 154 5.26 13.19 3.11
CA ALA A 154 4.02 13.47 3.86
C ALA A 154 4.21 13.25 5.36
N LYS A 155 4.84 12.13 5.76
CA LYS A 155 5.18 11.84 7.16
C LYS A 155 6.12 12.86 7.75
N GLU A 156 7.13 13.32 7.03
CA GLU A 156 8.05 14.37 7.48
C GLU A 156 7.34 15.72 7.72
N LYS A 157 6.30 16.00 6.91
CA LYS A 157 5.45 17.19 7.04
C LYS A 157 4.26 16.98 7.98
N ASN A 158 4.08 15.77 8.54
CA ASN A 158 2.94 15.37 9.37
C ASN A 158 1.59 15.59 8.66
N LEU A 159 1.51 15.18 7.39
CA LEU A 159 0.33 15.24 6.52
C LEU A 159 -0.12 13.82 6.17
N ASP A 160 -1.43 13.67 5.95
CA ASP A 160 -1.98 12.48 5.30
C ASP A 160 -1.76 12.51 3.79
N LEU A 161 -1.80 11.35 3.12
CA LEU A 161 -1.59 11.27 1.67
C LEU A 161 -2.65 12.05 0.86
N THR A 162 -3.81 12.28 1.43
CA THR A 162 -4.90 13.08 0.83
C THR A 162 -4.71 14.60 1.00
N GLU A 163 -3.79 15.02 1.85
CA GLU A 163 -3.53 16.43 2.17
C GLU A 163 -2.30 16.99 1.43
N VAL A 164 -1.55 16.13 0.74
CA VAL A 164 -0.40 16.60 -0.03
C VAL A 164 -0.83 17.35 -1.29
N SER A 165 0.01 18.28 -1.75
CA SER A 165 -0.27 19.11 -2.92
C SER A 165 -0.19 18.35 -4.26
N ALA A 166 0.52 17.22 -4.32
CA ALA A 166 0.61 16.42 -5.53
C ALA A 166 -0.72 15.74 -5.85
N THR A 167 -1.14 15.82 -7.10
CA THR A 167 -2.35 15.18 -7.61
C THR A 167 -2.04 13.83 -8.28
N PRO A 168 -3.04 12.94 -8.46
CA PRO A 168 -2.89 11.74 -9.28
C PRO A 168 -2.33 12.00 -10.68
N ALA A 169 -2.76 13.10 -11.31
CA ALA A 169 -2.27 13.51 -12.63
C ALA A 169 -0.79 13.90 -12.62
N ASP A 170 -0.33 14.56 -11.55
CA ASP A 170 1.10 14.89 -11.40
C ASP A 170 1.96 13.64 -11.30
N VAL A 171 1.50 12.64 -10.51
CA VAL A 171 2.23 11.39 -10.35
C VAL A 171 2.26 10.58 -11.66
N ALA A 172 1.16 10.58 -12.42
CA ALA A 172 1.12 9.96 -13.74
C ALA A 172 2.06 10.68 -14.72
N GLN A 173 2.05 12.01 -14.75
CA GLN A 173 2.96 12.81 -15.58
C GLN A 173 4.44 12.59 -15.19
N LEU A 174 4.73 12.52 -13.90
CA LEU A 174 6.08 12.22 -13.40
C LEU A 174 6.58 10.88 -13.92
N GLN A 175 5.74 9.86 -13.84
CA GLN A 175 6.09 8.52 -14.32
C GLN A 175 6.28 8.52 -15.85
N ASP A 176 5.43 9.21 -16.60
CA ASP A 176 5.58 9.33 -18.06
C ASP A 176 6.92 9.98 -18.43
N LEU A 177 7.36 11.02 -17.71
CA LEU A 177 8.67 11.62 -17.90
C LEU A 177 9.83 10.65 -17.60
N VAL A 178 9.65 9.74 -16.65
CA VAL A 178 10.61 8.67 -16.36
C VAL A 178 10.62 7.64 -17.50
N ASP A 179 9.46 7.18 -17.94
CA ASP A 179 9.30 6.18 -18.99
C ASP A 179 9.82 6.68 -20.35
N GLN A 180 9.66 7.97 -20.62
CA GLN A 180 10.28 8.65 -21.78
C GLN A 180 11.81 8.83 -21.63
N GLY A 181 12.38 8.49 -20.48
CA GLY A 181 13.79 8.64 -20.16
C GLY A 181 14.23 10.11 -20.05
N LYS A 182 13.30 11.05 -19.86
CA LYS A 182 13.61 12.47 -19.58
C LYS A 182 14.08 12.67 -18.15
N LEU A 183 13.68 11.78 -17.25
CA LEU A 183 14.10 11.74 -15.86
C LEU A 183 14.56 10.32 -15.49
N ASN A 184 15.54 10.21 -14.62
CA ASN A 184 15.83 8.98 -13.90
C ASN A 184 15.16 9.01 -12.51
N ASP A 185 15.06 7.89 -11.84
CA ASP A 185 14.43 7.78 -10.52
C ASP A 185 14.98 8.79 -9.48
N LYS A 186 16.28 9.06 -9.50
CA LYS A 186 16.91 9.99 -8.56
C LYS A 186 16.50 11.44 -8.84
N VAL A 187 16.38 11.81 -10.09
CA VAL A 187 15.95 13.15 -10.50
C VAL A 187 14.44 13.30 -10.32
N ALA A 188 13.66 12.27 -10.64
CA ALA A 188 12.23 12.24 -10.44
C ALA A 188 11.83 12.47 -8.97
N ARG A 189 12.61 11.96 -8.00
CA ARG A 189 12.41 12.27 -6.57
C ARG A 189 12.59 13.75 -6.24
N LYS A 190 13.49 14.44 -6.92
CA LYS A 190 13.68 15.90 -6.76
C LYS A 190 12.53 16.68 -7.37
N VAL A 191 12.01 16.19 -8.50
CA VAL A 191 10.85 16.80 -9.16
C VAL A 191 9.61 16.66 -8.31
N ILE A 192 9.29 15.44 -7.81
CA ILE A 192 8.11 15.24 -6.97
C ILE A 192 8.19 16.02 -5.65
N ALA A 193 9.39 16.18 -5.07
CA ALA A 193 9.58 17.02 -3.91
C ALA A 193 9.21 18.49 -4.20
N GLY A 194 9.59 19.04 -5.36
CA GLY A 194 9.18 20.38 -5.79
C GLY A 194 7.66 20.51 -6.00
N VAL A 195 7.01 19.49 -6.57
CA VAL A 195 5.55 19.45 -6.69
C VAL A 195 4.89 19.48 -5.31
N LEU A 196 5.42 18.70 -4.35
CA LEU A 196 4.96 18.66 -2.97
C LEU A 196 5.25 19.96 -2.18
N ASP A 197 6.16 20.77 -2.66
CA ASP A 197 6.45 22.12 -2.13
C ASP A 197 5.61 23.21 -2.82
N GLY A 198 4.76 22.84 -3.81
CA GLY A 198 3.86 23.75 -4.51
C GLY A 198 4.51 24.54 -5.63
N GLU A 199 5.67 24.11 -6.17
CA GLU A 199 6.40 24.81 -7.23
C GLU A 199 5.77 24.67 -8.64
N GLY A 200 4.72 23.86 -8.77
CA GLY A 200 4.02 23.58 -10.03
C GLY A 200 3.91 22.10 -10.34
N ASN A 201 3.49 21.77 -11.57
CA ASN A 201 3.41 20.40 -12.04
C ASN A 201 4.82 19.81 -12.35
N PRO A 202 4.96 18.49 -12.53
CA PRO A 202 6.27 17.86 -12.77
C PRO A 202 7.07 18.43 -13.93
N ALA A 203 6.42 18.81 -15.03
CA ALA A 203 7.11 19.38 -16.18
C ALA A 203 7.65 20.81 -15.87
N GLU A 204 6.86 21.62 -15.18
CA GLU A 204 7.25 22.95 -14.73
C GLU A 204 8.41 22.90 -13.74
N VAL A 205 8.35 22.03 -12.75
CA VAL A 205 9.43 21.84 -11.77
C VAL A 205 10.69 21.34 -12.45
N MET A 206 10.57 20.37 -13.37
CA MET A 206 11.70 19.86 -14.16
C MET A 206 12.39 20.99 -14.93
N GLN A 207 11.61 21.81 -15.61
CA GLN A 207 12.13 22.94 -16.40
C GLN A 207 12.75 24.04 -15.52
N ALA A 208 12.02 24.47 -14.48
CA ALA A 208 12.46 25.54 -13.58
C ALA A 208 13.76 25.19 -12.83
N ARG A 209 13.93 23.93 -12.45
CA ARG A 209 15.12 23.44 -11.76
C ARG A 209 16.22 22.96 -12.72
N GLY A 210 16.01 22.96 -14.03
CA GLY A 210 16.95 22.47 -15.03
C GLY A 210 17.32 21.00 -14.83
N LEU A 211 16.34 20.15 -14.56
CA LEU A 211 16.55 18.75 -14.14
C LEU A 211 16.39 17.74 -15.30
N GLU A 212 16.22 18.21 -16.52
CA GLU A 212 16.13 17.33 -17.69
C GLU A 212 17.44 16.55 -17.89
N ILE A 213 17.33 15.26 -18.21
CA ILE A 213 18.52 14.44 -18.53
C ILE A 213 19.15 14.98 -19.80
N VAL A 214 20.41 15.36 -19.71
CA VAL A 214 21.20 15.78 -20.87
C VAL A 214 21.54 14.55 -21.70
N ARG A 215 20.84 14.37 -22.81
CA ARG A 215 21.14 13.36 -23.84
C ARG A 215 22.09 13.89 -24.92
N ASP A 216 22.57 15.12 -24.77
CA ASP A 216 23.56 15.68 -25.71
C ASP A 216 24.88 14.90 -25.55
N THR A 217 25.11 14.04 -26.55
CA THR A 217 26.30 13.19 -26.61
C THR A 217 27.57 14.03 -26.58
N ALA A 218 27.55 15.25 -27.14
CA ALA A 218 28.72 16.14 -27.17
C ALA A 218 29.01 16.73 -25.77
N ALA A 219 27.98 17.18 -25.06
CA ALA A 219 28.13 17.67 -23.68
C ALA A 219 28.57 16.55 -22.71
N LEU A 220 28.05 15.35 -22.90
CA LEU A 220 28.45 14.19 -22.11
C LEU A 220 29.90 13.77 -22.40
N GLN A 221 30.31 13.75 -23.68
CA GLN A 221 31.70 13.47 -24.08
C GLN A 221 32.66 14.51 -23.50
N ALA A 222 32.29 15.79 -23.52
CA ALA A 222 33.10 16.86 -22.93
C ALA A 222 33.26 16.67 -21.41
N ALA A 223 32.18 16.33 -20.72
CA ALA A 223 32.23 16.07 -19.26
C ALA A 223 33.07 14.82 -18.94
N VAL A 224 32.98 13.76 -19.74
CA VAL A 224 33.82 12.57 -19.62
C VAL A 224 35.31 12.90 -19.84
N ALA A 225 35.61 13.62 -20.89
CA ALA A 225 36.97 14.03 -21.21
C ALA A 225 37.59 14.89 -20.10
N GLN A 226 36.82 15.82 -19.52
CA GLN A 226 37.26 16.66 -18.42
C GLN A 226 37.54 15.81 -17.16
N VAL A 227 36.65 14.89 -16.80
CA VAL A 227 36.81 14.01 -15.62
C VAL A 227 38.01 13.08 -15.77
N ILE A 228 38.28 12.60 -17.00
CA ILE A 228 39.47 11.81 -17.30
C ILE A 228 40.75 12.66 -17.13
N ALA A 229 40.75 13.88 -17.63
CA ALA A 229 41.87 14.80 -17.49
C ALA A 229 42.18 15.18 -16.03
N ASP A 230 41.11 15.36 -15.22
CA ASP A 230 41.22 15.74 -13.81
C ASP A 230 41.66 14.59 -12.89
N ASN A 231 41.62 13.32 -13.39
CA ASN A 231 41.90 12.14 -12.56
C ASN A 231 42.98 11.22 -13.17
N PRO A 232 44.19 11.69 -13.48
CA PRO A 232 45.21 10.91 -14.21
C PRO A 232 45.62 9.65 -13.42
N LYS A 233 45.70 9.70 -12.08
CA LYS A 233 46.05 8.54 -11.24
C LYS A 233 45.01 7.42 -11.33
N VAL A 234 43.74 7.74 -11.47
CA VAL A 234 42.66 6.75 -11.63
C VAL A 234 42.75 6.08 -12.99
N VAL A 235 43.06 6.89 -14.03
CA VAL A 235 43.26 6.40 -15.39
C VAL A 235 44.44 5.43 -15.47
N GLU A 236 45.57 5.71 -14.79
CA GLU A 236 46.72 4.79 -14.70
C GLU A 236 46.35 3.47 -13.99
N GLN A 237 45.54 3.53 -12.93
CA GLN A 237 45.06 2.33 -12.26
C GLN A 237 44.18 1.46 -13.15
N ILE A 238 43.32 2.08 -13.97
CA ILE A 238 42.49 1.38 -14.94
C ILE A 238 43.36 0.73 -16.00
N LYS A 239 44.34 1.46 -16.57
CA LYS A 239 45.33 0.93 -17.53
C LYS A 239 46.17 -0.21 -16.94
N ALA A 240 46.42 -0.19 -15.63
CA ALA A 240 47.06 -1.27 -14.88
C ALA A 240 46.15 -2.46 -14.54
N GLY A 241 44.90 -2.51 -15.12
CA GLY A 241 43.95 -3.61 -14.97
C GLY A 241 43.05 -3.54 -13.75
N LYS A 242 43.02 -2.47 -12.97
CA LYS A 242 42.11 -2.29 -11.84
C LYS A 242 40.73 -1.75 -12.29
N VAL A 243 39.94 -2.61 -12.93
CA VAL A 243 38.63 -2.25 -13.51
C VAL A 243 37.68 -1.60 -12.50
N LYS A 244 37.75 -1.95 -11.21
CA LYS A 244 36.93 -1.34 -10.14
C LYS A 244 37.14 0.19 -9.99
N ALA A 245 38.28 0.73 -10.46
CA ALA A 245 38.56 2.17 -10.43
C ALA A 245 37.67 2.98 -11.40
N ILE A 246 37.00 2.35 -12.38
CA ILE A 246 36.02 2.99 -13.28
C ILE A 246 34.88 3.65 -12.50
N GLY A 247 34.46 3.06 -11.37
CA GLY A 247 33.42 3.63 -10.51
C GLY A 247 33.75 5.04 -9.98
N ALA A 248 35.03 5.35 -9.79
CA ALA A 248 35.45 6.70 -9.38
C ALA A 248 35.31 7.73 -10.51
N LEU A 249 35.58 7.35 -11.76
CA LEU A 249 35.37 8.22 -12.93
C LEU A 249 33.87 8.41 -13.21
N MET A 250 33.05 7.33 -13.12
CA MET A 250 31.60 7.43 -13.23
C MET A 250 31.01 8.35 -12.17
N GLY A 251 31.46 8.26 -10.93
CA GLY A 251 31.08 9.19 -9.87
C GLY A 251 31.49 10.64 -10.14
N GLY A 252 32.61 10.86 -10.82
CA GLY A 252 33.07 12.16 -11.32
C GLY A 252 32.14 12.75 -12.39
N VAL A 253 31.81 11.95 -13.41
CA VAL A 253 30.89 12.35 -14.49
C VAL A 253 29.50 12.66 -13.94
N MET A 254 28.98 11.80 -13.06
CA MET A 254 27.67 12.03 -12.40
C MET A 254 27.66 13.33 -11.57
N ARG A 255 28.76 13.70 -10.95
CA ARG A 255 28.88 15.01 -10.25
C ARG A 255 28.96 16.18 -11.20
N ALA A 256 29.78 16.07 -12.27
CA ALA A 256 29.93 17.10 -13.28
C ALA A 256 28.62 17.39 -14.01
N THR A 257 27.81 16.36 -14.26
CA THR A 257 26.48 16.46 -14.88
C THR A 257 25.32 16.64 -13.89
N LYS A 258 25.60 16.93 -12.61
CA LYS A 258 24.59 17.10 -11.53
C LYS A 258 23.62 15.94 -11.39
N GLY A 259 24.02 14.74 -11.78
CA GLY A 259 23.19 13.54 -11.78
C GLY A 259 22.26 13.40 -13.02
N GLN A 260 22.47 14.22 -14.02
CA GLN A 260 21.67 14.24 -15.27
C GLN A 260 22.25 13.35 -16.37
N ALA A 261 23.46 12.77 -16.18
CA ALA A 261 23.98 11.78 -17.10
C ALA A 261 23.16 10.49 -17.01
N ASP A 262 22.76 9.96 -18.15
CA ASP A 262 22.15 8.64 -18.23
C ASP A 262 23.25 7.58 -18.03
N ALA A 263 23.40 7.09 -16.80
CA ALA A 263 24.34 6.01 -16.49
C ALA A 263 23.86 4.64 -17.00
N GLY A 264 22.61 4.54 -17.47
CA GLY A 264 21.96 3.32 -17.93
C GLY A 264 21.83 3.19 -19.44
N GLY A 265 22.15 4.25 -20.18
CA GLY A 265 21.90 4.31 -21.63
C GLY A 265 22.67 3.29 -22.49
N ASP A 266 23.59 2.50 -21.91
CA ASP A 266 24.35 1.48 -22.67
C ASP A 266 24.89 0.33 -21.78
N SER A 267 24.30 0.06 -20.61
CA SER A 267 24.75 -1.05 -19.74
C SER A 267 23.81 -2.26 -19.76
N GLY A 268 22.88 -2.35 -20.72
CA GLY A 268 22.21 -3.60 -21.04
C GLY A 268 23.14 -4.49 -21.86
N ASP A 269 23.78 -5.49 -21.22
CA ASP A 269 24.41 -6.69 -21.78
C ASP A 269 25.09 -6.60 -23.19
N ASP A 270 25.60 -5.43 -23.61
CA ASP A 270 26.42 -5.33 -24.79
C ASP A 270 27.91 -5.34 -24.43
N PRO A 271 28.59 -6.49 -24.65
CA PRO A 271 30.05 -6.61 -24.46
C PRO A 271 30.85 -5.62 -25.32
N GLN A 272 30.20 -5.04 -26.35
CA GLN A 272 30.84 -4.07 -27.26
C GLN A 272 30.87 -2.65 -26.69
N ALA A 273 29.95 -2.27 -25.82
CA ALA A 273 29.96 -0.96 -25.16
C ALA A 273 31.15 -0.81 -24.19
N ASN A 274 31.43 -1.86 -23.43
CA ASN A 274 32.64 -1.93 -22.59
C ASN A 274 33.95 -1.92 -23.39
N GLN A 275 33.94 -2.47 -24.61
CA GLN A 275 35.10 -2.41 -25.52
C GLN A 275 35.27 -1.04 -26.19
N ARG A 276 34.19 -0.28 -26.42
CA ARG A 276 34.27 1.09 -26.97
C ARG A 276 34.87 2.06 -25.96
N LEU A 277 34.45 1.99 -24.69
CA LEU A 277 35.06 2.78 -23.61
C LEU A 277 36.54 2.44 -23.41
N SER A 278 36.90 1.17 -23.50
CA SER A 278 38.33 0.78 -23.42
C SER A 278 39.13 1.22 -24.64
N ARG A 279 38.53 1.30 -25.84
CA ARG A 279 39.21 1.78 -27.06
C ARG A 279 39.39 3.29 -27.13
N GLN A 280 38.61 4.09 -26.41
CA GLN A 280 38.85 5.54 -26.30
C GLN A 280 39.89 5.90 -25.21
N CYS A 281 40.26 4.94 -24.38
CA CYS A 281 41.33 5.10 -23.39
C CYS A 281 42.71 4.58 -23.87
N TYR A 282 42.79 4.03 -25.09
CA TYR A 282 44.03 3.69 -25.78
C TYR A 282 44.25 4.69 -26.93
#